data_09c87a79e054fc5486dc2f82715378c3
#
_entry.id   09c87a79e054fc5486dc2f82715378c3
#
_cell.length_a   1.000
_cell.length_b   1.000
_cell.length_c   1.000
_cell.angle_alpha   90.00
_cell.angle_beta   90.00
_cell.angle_gamma   90.00
#
_symmetry.space_group_name_H-M   'P 1'
#
loop_
_entity.id
_entity.type
_entity.pdbx_description
1 polymer ?
#
loop_
_entity_poly.entity_id
_entity_poly.type
_entity_poly.pdbx_seq_one_letter_code
_entity_poly.pdbx_strand_id
1 'polypeptide(L)'
;MAVALNEPDKENIIQLTVDASAISPEILPYEVGNALTAMVKRKQLTSKEALATLQAVNTIPVRLVSVNIEKALELALKYNIYAYDAYFLQSANDLACPLLTLDKQMKEIAYDLNIEVLE
;
A
#
# COMPACT_ATOMS: atom_id res chain seq x y z
N MET A 1 10.23 4.90 -1.47
CA MET A 1 9.35 3.87 -2.04
C MET A 1 8.00 3.93 -1.36
N ALA A 2 6.93 4.02 -2.12
CA ALA A 2 5.57 3.96 -1.61
C ALA A 2 5.06 2.53 -1.72
N VAL A 3 4.37 2.04 -0.68
CA VAL A 3 3.94 0.65 -0.59
C VAL A 3 2.42 0.58 -0.51
N ALA A 4 1.80 -0.20 -1.41
CA ALA A 4 0.38 -0.51 -1.39
C ALA A 4 0.20 -2.02 -1.16
N LEU A 5 -0.51 -2.38 -0.09
CA LEU A 5 -0.72 -3.78 0.29
C LEU A 5 -2.15 -4.20 -0.02
N ASN A 6 -2.33 -4.99 -1.09
CA ASN A 6 -3.63 -5.52 -1.45
C ASN A 6 -3.83 -6.96 -1.02
N GLU A 7 -2.79 -7.74 -1.11
CA GLU A 7 -2.82 -9.15 -0.75
C GLU A 7 -1.64 -9.47 0.16
N PRO A 8 -1.79 -10.44 1.06
CA PRO A 8 -0.70 -10.79 1.97
C PRO A 8 0.35 -11.66 1.30
N ASP A 9 0.98 -11.18 0.25
CA ASP A 9 2.20 -11.80 -0.24
C ASP A 9 3.39 -11.22 0.54
N LYS A 10 3.37 -11.53 1.81
CA LYS A 10 4.17 -10.95 2.86
C LYS A 10 5.67 -11.15 2.64
N GLU A 11 6.08 -12.32 2.19
CA GLU A 11 7.50 -12.62 2.00
C GLU A 11 8.11 -11.82 0.87
N ASN A 12 7.39 -11.68 -0.25
CA ASN A 12 7.87 -10.88 -1.38
C ASN A 12 7.99 -9.41 -1.01
N ILE A 13 7.03 -8.89 -0.26
CA ILE A 13 7.07 -7.49 0.19
C ILE A 13 8.26 -7.25 1.12
N ILE A 14 8.50 -8.16 2.06
CA ILE A 14 9.65 -8.08 2.97
C ILE A 14 10.96 -8.10 2.17
N GLN A 15 11.11 -9.01 1.22
CA GLN A 15 12.33 -9.08 0.42
C GLN A 15 12.57 -7.82 -0.40
N LEU A 16 11.51 -7.26 -0.99
CA LEU A 16 11.63 -6.05 -1.80
C LEU A 16 11.98 -4.81 -0.97
N THR A 17 11.69 -4.82 0.33
CA THR A 17 11.92 -3.67 1.21
C THR A 17 13.15 -3.80 2.11
N VAL A 18 13.80 -4.95 2.16
CA VAL A 18 14.93 -5.25 3.07
C VAL A 18 16.05 -4.22 2.97
N ASP A 19 16.42 -3.82 1.75
CA ASP A 19 17.53 -2.89 1.51
C ASP A 19 17.05 -1.51 1.05
N ALA A 20 15.77 -1.20 1.17
CA ALA A 20 15.19 0.05 0.70
C ALA A 20 14.45 0.79 1.81
N SER A 21 14.54 2.12 1.81
CA SER A 21 13.71 2.94 2.66
C SER A 21 12.29 2.95 2.12
N ALA A 22 11.35 2.36 2.86
CA ALA A 22 9.95 2.32 2.49
C ALA A 22 9.22 3.55 3.03
N ILE A 23 8.38 4.14 2.21
CA ILE A 23 7.51 5.27 2.55
C ILE A 23 6.08 4.87 2.22
N SER A 24 5.13 5.25 3.04
CA SER A 24 3.72 4.98 2.80
C SER A 24 2.85 6.13 3.27
N PRO A 25 1.68 6.34 2.63
CA PRO A 25 0.66 7.17 3.24
C PRO A 25 0.35 6.73 4.66
N GLU A 26 0.04 7.69 5.53
CA GLU A 26 -0.25 7.44 6.94
C GLU A 26 -1.46 6.55 7.19
N ILE A 27 -2.29 6.31 6.14
CA ILE A 27 -3.43 5.41 6.21
C ILE A 27 -3.03 3.93 6.31
N LEU A 28 -1.79 3.57 5.99
CA LEU A 28 -1.36 2.17 5.90
C LEU A 28 -1.70 1.32 7.13
N PRO A 29 -1.41 1.74 8.36
CA PRO A 29 -1.74 0.91 9.52
C PRO A 29 -3.24 0.61 9.63
N TYR A 30 -4.07 1.57 9.26
CA TYR A 30 -5.54 1.40 9.29
C TYR A 30 -6.00 0.42 8.20
N GLU A 31 -5.40 0.49 7.02
CA GLU A 31 -5.70 -0.45 5.95
C GLU A 31 -5.27 -1.87 6.29
N VAL A 32 -4.11 -2.02 6.93
CA VAL A 32 -3.64 -3.33 7.38
C VAL A 32 -4.63 -3.93 8.38
N GLY A 33 -5.06 -3.16 9.37
CA GLY A 33 -6.06 -3.61 10.34
C GLY A 33 -7.36 -4.04 9.68
N ASN A 34 -7.84 -3.24 8.74
CA ASN A 34 -9.07 -3.55 8.01
C ASN A 34 -8.92 -4.82 7.16
N ALA A 35 -7.79 -4.98 6.48
CA ALA A 35 -7.52 -6.17 5.67
C ALA A 35 -7.48 -7.44 6.54
N LEU A 36 -6.82 -7.37 7.71
CA LEU A 36 -6.73 -8.51 8.62
C LEU A 36 -8.11 -8.92 9.17
N THR A 37 -8.95 -7.96 9.54
CA THR A 37 -10.32 -8.28 9.99
C THR A 37 -11.14 -8.90 8.87
N ALA A 38 -11.01 -8.41 7.64
CA ALA A 38 -11.70 -8.98 6.49
C ALA A 38 -11.27 -10.45 6.27
N MET A 39 -9.98 -10.75 6.40
CA MET A 39 -9.46 -12.11 6.25
C MET A 39 -9.98 -13.05 7.34
N VAL A 40 -10.10 -12.57 8.57
CA VAL A 40 -10.69 -13.36 9.67
C VAL A 40 -12.17 -13.65 9.37
N LYS A 41 -12.91 -12.64 8.91
CA LYS A 41 -14.33 -12.82 8.54
C LYS A 41 -14.53 -13.82 7.42
N ARG A 42 -13.59 -13.88 6.47
CA ARG A 42 -13.62 -14.85 5.37
C ARG A 42 -13.05 -16.22 5.77
N LYS A 43 -12.67 -16.39 7.02
CA LYS A 43 -12.08 -17.62 7.54
C LYS A 43 -10.74 -17.99 6.90
N GLN A 44 -10.02 -17.00 6.42
CA GLN A 44 -8.66 -17.17 5.86
C GLN A 44 -7.59 -17.11 6.93
N LEU A 45 -7.87 -16.44 8.04
CA LEU A 45 -6.99 -16.35 9.21
C LEU A 45 -7.80 -16.54 10.48
N THR A 46 -7.16 -17.07 11.51
CA THR A 46 -7.69 -17.03 12.87
C THR A 46 -7.39 -15.65 13.49
N SER A 47 -8.10 -15.32 14.55
CA SER A 47 -7.83 -14.07 15.30
C SER A 47 -6.39 -14.02 15.80
N LYS A 48 -5.87 -15.13 16.28
CA LYS A 48 -4.49 -15.23 16.75
C LYS A 48 -3.48 -14.99 15.63
N GLU A 49 -3.73 -15.57 14.46
CA GLU A 49 -2.89 -15.37 13.28
C GLU A 49 -2.92 -13.92 12.79
N ALA A 50 -4.09 -13.28 12.84
CA ALA A 50 -4.21 -11.87 12.45
C ALA A 50 -3.37 -10.96 13.35
N LEU A 51 -3.44 -11.16 14.68
CA LEU A 51 -2.64 -10.39 15.64
C LEU A 51 -1.14 -10.63 15.44
N ALA A 52 -0.73 -11.87 15.21
CA ALA A 52 0.66 -12.21 14.95
C ALA A 52 1.16 -11.58 13.64
N THR A 53 0.31 -11.54 12.62
CA THR A 53 0.63 -10.90 11.34
C THR A 53 0.84 -9.40 11.51
N LEU A 54 -0.01 -8.74 12.29
CA LEU A 54 0.15 -7.31 12.57
C LEU A 54 1.49 -7.04 13.27
N GLN A 55 1.84 -7.87 14.26
CA GLN A 55 3.13 -7.73 14.95
C GLN A 55 4.31 -7.86 13.98
N ALA A 56 4.23 -8.82 13.06
CA ALA A 56 5.28 -9.02 12.05
C ALA A 56 5.36 -7.82 11.08
N VAL A 57 4.22 -7.31 10.63
CA VAL A 57 4.17 -6.13 9.74
C VAL A 57 4.77 -4.91 10.44
N ASN A 58 4.49 -4.73 11.73
CA ASN A 58 5.02 -3.59 12.49
C ASN A 58 6.54 -3.62 12.67
N THR A 59 7.20 -4.74 12.38
CA THR A 59 8.67 -4.80 12.38
C THR A 59 9.30 -4.26 11.10
N ILE A 60 8.51 -4.07 10.04
CA ILE A 60 9.00 -3.53 8.78
C ILE A 60 9.16 -2.02 8.93
N PRO A 61 10.37 -1.46 8.72
CA PRO A 61 10.57 -0.01 8.87
C PRO A 61 9.93 0.74 7.70
N VAL A 62 8.81 1.39 7.97
CA VAL A 62 8.10 2.19 6.99
C VAL A 62 7.89 3.59 7.54
N ARG A 63 8.32 4.60 6.80
CA ARG A 63 8.05 5.99 7.14
C ARG A 63 6.66 6.36 6.64
N LEU A 64 5.81 6.82 7.57
CA LEU A 64 4.45 7.25 7.23
C LEU A 64 4.46 8.74 6.92
N VAL A 65 3.78 9.12 5.84
CA VAL A 65 3.72 10.50 5.36
C VAL A 65 2.28 10.94 5.15
N SER A 66 2.04 12.23 5.30
CA SER A 66 0.74 12.82 4.99
C SER A 66 0.55 12.87 3.46
N VAL A 67 -0.70 12.86 3.03
CA VAL A 67 -1.07 12.85 1.61
C VAL A 67 -1.77 14.14 1.25
N ASN A 68 -1.52 14.66 0.06
CA ASN A 68 -2.34 15.72 -0.51
C ASN A 68 -3.68 15.13 -0.93
N ILE A 69 -4.67 15.23 -0.04
CA ILE A 69 -5.99 14.61 -0.21
C ILE A 69 -6.71 15.16 -1.44
N GLU A 70 -6.62 16.47 -1.68
CA GLU A 70 -7.28 17.10 -2.83
C GLU A 70 -6.76 16.54 -4.15
N LYS A 71 -5.45 16.47 -4.32
CA LYS A 71 -4.85 15.91 -5.53
C LYS A 71 -5.14 14.42 -5.67
N ALA A 72 -5.13 13.69 -4.56
CA ALA A 72 -5.47 12.27 -4.58
C ALA A 72 -6.92 12.06 -5.00
N LEU A 73 -7.83 12.90 -4.52
CA LEU A 73 -9.24 12.83 -4.92
C LEU A 73 -9.41 13.13 -6.41
N GLU A 74 -8.73 14.14 -6.94
CA GLU A 74 -8.75 14.44 -8.37
C GLU A 74 -8.30 13.24 -9.19
N LEU A 75 -7.21 12.58 -8.75
CA LEU A 75 -6.69 11.39 -9.40
C LEU A 75 -7.69 10.23 -9.34
N ALA A 76 -8.29 10.02 -8.17
CA ALA A 76 -9.30 8.96 -7.98
C ALA A 76 -10.49 9.15 -8.91
N LEU A 77 -10.97 10.38 -9.05
CA LEU A 77 -12.09 10.71 -9.93
C LEU A 77 -11.73 10.53 -11.40
N LYS A 78 -10.52 10.92 -11.79
CA LYS A 78 -10.03 10.79 -13.16
C LYS A 78 -9.94 9.33 -13.60
N TYR A 79 -9.45 8.45 -12.76
CA TYR A 79 -9.26 7.04 -13.07
C TYR A 79 -10.38 6.14 -12.57
N ASN A 80 -11.40 6.70 -11.95
CA ASN A 80 -12.55 5.98 -11.41
C ASN A 80 -12.13 4.86 -10.44
N ILE A 81 -11.27 5.20 -9.51
CA ILE A 81 -10.80 4.32 -8.44
C ILE A 81 -11.17 4.88 -7.07
N TYR A 82 -11.06 4.06 -6.05
CA TYR A 82 -11.27 4.53 -4.68
C TYR A 82 -10.10 5.41 -4.22
N ALA A 83 -10.39 6.36 -3.35
CA ALA A 83 -9.40 7.30 -2.85
C ALA A 83 -8.23 6.61 -2.13
N TYR A 84 -8.46 5.47 -1.49
CA TYR A 84 -7.40 4.72 -0.81
C TYR A 84 -6.24 4.37 -1.74
N ASP A 85 -6.54 3.84 -2.93
CA ASP A 85 -5.51 3.53 -3.92
C ASP A 85 -4.84 4.80 -4.44
N ALA A 86 -5.63 5.86 -4.61
CA ALA A 86 -5.11 7.15 -5.06
C ALA A 86 -4.13 7.77 -4.07
N TYR A 87 -4.29 7.53 -2.77
CA TYR A 87 -3.35 8.03 -1.76
C TYR A 87 -1.94 7.49 -2.00
N PHE A 88 -1.81 6.22 -2.34
CA PHE A 88 -0.52 5.60 -2.65
C PHE A 88 0.07 6.13 -3.95
N LEU A 89 -0.73 6.24 -4.98
CA LEU A 89 -0.30 6.78 -6.27
C LEU A 89 0.15 8.24 -6.15
N GLN A 90 -0.62 9.04 -5.44
CA GLN A 90 -0.30 10.45 -5.24
C GLN A 90 0.99 10.62 -4.43
N SER A 91 1.18 9.83 -3.38
CA SER A 91 2.40 9.87 -2.58
C SER A 91 3.63 9.48 -3.39
N ALA A 92 3.53 8.44 -4.22
CA ALA A 92 4.63 8.02 -5.08
C ALA A 92 4.98 9.13 -6.08
N ASN A 93 3.98 9.78 -6.65
CA ASN A 93 4.18 10.87 -7.59
C ASN A 93 4.81 12.10 -6.91
N ASP A 94 4.28 12.52 -5.75
CA ASP A 94 4.78 13.71 -5.05
C ASP A 94 6.21 13.54 -4.55
N LEU A 95 6.56 12.34 -4.12
CA LEU A 95 7.87 12.03 -3.55
C LEU A 95 8.87 11.51 -4.59
N ALA A 96 8.43 11.39 -5.85
CA ALA A 96 9.23 10.83 -6.94
C ALA A 96 9.82 9.45 -6.56
N CYS A 97 9.00 8.63 -5.91
CA CYS A 97 9.38 7.29 -5.46
C CYS A 97 8.75 6.21 -6.34
N PRO A 98 9.43 5.07 -6.53
CA PRO A 98 8.80 3.93 -7.16
C PRO A 98 7.63 3.41 -6.32
N LEU A 99 6.64 2.84 -6.99
CA LEU A 99 5.48 2.22 -6.35
C LEU A 99 5.68 0.71 -6.25
N LEU A 100 5.41 0.16 -5.09
CA LEU A 100 5.32 -1.28 -4.90
C LEU A 100 3.86 -1.65 -4.66
N THR A 101 3.27 -2.41 -5.58
CA THR A 101 1.89 -2.85 -5.47
C THR A 101 1.73 -4.19 -6.18
N LEU A 102 0.78 -4.99 -5.69
CA LEU A 102 0.36 -6.23 -6.34
C LEU A 102 -0.89 -6.02 -7.22
N ASP A 103 -1.51 -4.85 -7.13
CA ASP A 103 -2.72 -4.53 -7.87
C ASP A 103 -2.41 -4.16 -9.32
N LYS A 104 -2.98 -4.92 -10.25
CA LYS A 104 -2.74 -4.71 -11.68
C LYS A 104 -3.23 -3.36 -12.17
N GLN A 105 -4.41 -2.91 -11.71
CA GLN A 105 -4.97 -1.62 -12.09
C GLN A 105 -4.08 -0.47 -11.60
N MET A 106 -3.58 -0.55 -10.39
CA MET A 106 -2.66 0.45 -9.87
C MET A 106 -1.36 0.53 -10.67
N LYS A 107 -0.84 -0.62 -11.11
CA LYS A 107 0.32 -0.65 -12.00
C LYS A 107 0.06 0.06 -13.31
N GLU A 108 -1.09 -0.17 -13.92
CA GLU A 108 -1.48 0.48 -15.17
C GLU A 108 -1.58 2.00 -15.02
N ILE A 109 -2.19 2.46 -13.94
CA ILE A 109 -2.30 3.89 -13.64
C ILE A 109 -0.92 4.48 -13.37
N ALA A 110 -0.07 3.78 -12.65
CA ALA A 110 1.30 4.22 -12.38
C ALA A 110 2.09 4.43 -13.67
N TYR A 111 1.97 3.51 -14.63
CA TYR A 111 2.60 3.68 -15.94
C TYR A 111 2.09 4.93 -16.65
N ASP A 112 0.79 5.18 -16.61
CA ASP A 112 0.19 6.37 -17.22
C ASP A 112 0.70 7.67 -16.57
N LEU A 113 0.99 7.63 -15.27
CA LEU A 113 1.51 8.77 -14.52
C LEU A 113 3.04 8.86 -14.52
N ASN A 114 3.72 7.99 -15.25
CA ASN A 114 5.18 7.88 -15.26
C ASN A 114 5.78 7.61 -13.88
N ILE A 115 5.07 6.83 -13.07
CA ILE A 115 5.56 6.33 -11.80
C ILE A 115 6.23 4.97 -12.04
N GLU A 116 7.48 4.83 -11.61
CA GLU A 116 8.17 3.56 -11.70
C GLU A 116 7.49 2.53 -10.80
N VAL A 117 7.31 1.31 -11.31
CA VAL A 117 6.73 0.20 -10.55
C VAL A 117 7.82 -0.82 -10.27
N LEU A 118 7.98 -1.19 -9.00
CA LEU A 118 8.88 -2.27 -8.60
C LEU A 118 8.20 -3.62 -8.82
N GLU A 119 8.87 -4.52 -9.52
CA GLU A 119 8.35 -5.85 -9.83
C GLU A 119 9.26 -6.96 -9.33
#